data_1c5cc111243782584ee9585816d63de8
#
_entry.id   1c5cc111243782584ee9585816d63de8
#
_cell.length_a   1.000
_cell.length_b   1.000
_cell.length_c   1.000
_cell.angle_alpha   90.00
_cell.angle_beta   90.00
_cell.angle_gamma   90.00
#
_symmetry.space_group_name_H-M   'P 1'
#
loop_
_entity.id
_entity.type
_entity.pdbx_description
1 polymer ?
#
loop_
_entity_poly.entity_id
_entity_poly.type
_entity_poly.pdbx_seq_one_letter_code
_entity_poly.pdbx_strand_id
1 'polypeptide(L)'
;MRRINGVALAFASVTALAPQAGVWEVVVEARRTSDAANTPFTLTASILGASVSPNPDVIASATIGVPEARSYTLTNLFGAFTGRAVGTGLGSAKRAVPTIANLEHQQYPVNVAAGSTSLRATNGNTSDHAADLDLFVFNCTSGTCVLAGQSADGDSEESVTIANPDAGAWVVLVDGFAVPAGTTTYDYVDVFTNAAFGSVSVTDANALRSAGSSWTVPGSITANAAPAAGRVLLGNVQVRTDTNVLVGSGDVVVESVTP
;
A
#
# COMPACT_ATOMS: atom_id res chain seq x y z
N MET A 1 -19.39 -18.71 -13.75
CA MET A 1 -20.51 -19.56 -13.29
C MET A 1 -20.10 -21.02 -13.40
N ARG A 2 -20.09 -21.75 -12.32
CA ARG A 2 -19.69 -23.15 -12.25
C ARG A 2 -20.94 -23.99 -11.91
N ARG A 3 -21.21 -25.05 -12.67
CA ARG A 3 -22.31 -25.98 -12.37
C ARG A 3 -21.77 -27.20 -11.65
N ILE A 4 -22.44 -27.61 -10.58
CA ILE A 4 -22.22 -28.86 -9.88
C ILE A 4 -23.58 -29.54 -9.75
N ASN A 5 -23.74 -30.76 -10.28
CA ASN A 5 -24.95 -31.55 -10.19
C ASN A 5 -26.23 -30.84 -10.66
N GLY A 6 -26.16 -30.09 -11.76
CA GLY A 6 -27.33 -29.40 -12.33
C GLY A 6 -27.72 -28.10 -11.62
N VAL A 7 -27.12 -27.77 -10.48
CA VAL A 7 -27.32 -26.51 -9.77
C VAL A 7 -26.29 -25.50 -10.22
N ALA A 8 -26.72 -24.30 -10.61
CA ALA A 8 -25.83 -23.18 -10.89
C ALA A 8 -25.51 -22.48 -9.59
N LEU A 9 -24.23 -22.52 -9.18
CA LEU A 9 -23.72 -21.75 -8.06
C LEU A 9 -23.02 -20.48 -8.59
N ALA A 10 -23.46 -19.32 -8.14
CA ALA A 10 -22.83 -18.05 -8.43
C ALA A 10 -22.24 -17.50 -7.13
N PHE A 11 -20.94 -17.20 -7.15
CA PHE A 11 -20.26 -16.52 -6.07
C PHE A 11 -19.72 -15.20 -6.60
N ALA A 12 -19.91 -14.15 -5.84
CA ALA A 12 -19.28 -12.85 -6.07
C ALA A 12 -18.67 -12.40 -4.76
N SER A 13 -17.48 -11.83 -4.81
CA SER A 13 -16.84 -11.17 -3.69
C SER A 13 -16.29 -9.84 -4.13
N VAL A 14 -16.39 -8.85 -3.25
CA VAL A 14 -15.80 -7.53 -3.41
C VAL A 14 -14.98 -7.25 -2.16
N THR A 15 -13.78 -6.76 -2.34
CA THR A 15 -12.90 -6.33 -1.25
C THR A 15 -12.57 -4.86 -1.48
N ALA A 16 -12.89 -4.01 -0.50
CA ALA A 16 -12.38 -2.66 -0.44
C ALA A 16 -11.14 -2.66 0.46
N LEU A 17 -9.99 -2.20 -0.07
CA LEU A 17 -8.75 -2.04 0.68
C LEU A 17 -8.73 -0.66 1.32
N ALA A 18 -8.28 -0.59 2.58
CA ALA A 18 -8.23 0.66 3.35
C ALA A 18 -9.54 1.47 3.28
N PRO A 19 -10.71 0.86 3.61
CA PRO A 19 -11.97 1.55 3.46
C PRO A 19 -12.01 2.78 4.39
N GLN A 20 -12.48 3.89 3.87
CA GLN A 20 -12.71 5.09 4.67
C GLN A 20 -13.68 4.82 5.81
N ALA A 21 -13.51 5.50 6.94
CA ALA A 21 -14.45 5.41 8.05
C ALA A 21 -15.80 6.00 7.63
N GLY A 22 -16.88 5.27 7.91
CA GLY A 22 -18.23 5.73 7.55
C GLY A 22 -19.20 4.59 7.33
N VAL A 23 -20.34 4.91 6.73
CA VAL A 23 -21.40 3.95 6.39
C VAL A 23 -21.13 3.41 4.98
N TRP A 24 -21.04 2.08 4.88
CA TRP A 24 -20.89 1.39 3.61
C TRP A 24 -22.17 0.67 3.25
N GLU A 25 -22.58 0.74 1.99
CA GLU A 25 -23.74 0.04 1.46
C GLU A 25 -23.29 -1.09 0.54
N VAL A 26 -23.85 -2.29 0.77
CA VAL A 26 -23.65 -3.43 -0.12
C VAL A 26 -24.93 -3.64 -0.90
N VAL A 27 -24.86 -3.45 -2.24
CA VAL A 27 -25.98 -3.65 -3.14
C VAL A 27 -25.83 -4.96 -3.89
N VAL A 28 -26.85 -5.82 -3.79
CA VAL A 28 -26.93 -7.07 -4.56
C VAL A 28 -28.00 -6.91 -5.62
N GLU A 29 -27.61 -6.99 -6.90
CA GLU A 29 -28.51 -6.88 -8.03
C GLU A 29 -28.77 -8.25 -8.67
N ALA A 30 -30.01 -8.66 -8.72
CA ALA A 30 -30.44 -9.85 -9.45
C ALA A 30 -30.86 -9.49 -10.90
N ARG A 31 -29.94 -9.66 -11.86
CA ARG A 31 -30.20 -9.34 -13.28
C ARG A 31 -30.94 -10.44 -14.04
N ARG A 32 -30.82 -11.69 -13.59
CA ARG A 32 -31.55 -12.83 -14.18
C ARG A 32 -31.87 -13.83 -13.08
N THR A 33 -33.15 -14.10 -12.89
CA THR A 33 -33.66 -15.25 -12.15
C THR A 33 -34.15 -16.24 -13.21
N SER A 34 -33.37 -17.28 -13.51
CA SER A 34 -33.62 -18.13 -14.71
C SER A 34 -34.92 -18.92 -14.65
N ASP A 35 -35.29 -19.44 -13.48
CA ASP A 35 -36.37 -20.43 -13.36
C ASP A 35 -37.31 -20.14 -12.18
N ALA A 36 -37.14 -19.06 -11.45
CA ALA A 36 -37.98 -18.69 -10.33
C ALA A 36 -38.09 -17.15 -10.19
N ALA A 37 -39.22 -16.68 -9.70
CA ALA A 37 -39.42 -15.25 -9.43
C ALA A 37 -38.48 -14.70 -8.37
N ASN A 38 -38.01 -15.55 -7.47
CA ASN A 38 -37.08 -15.20 -6.38
C ASN A 38 -35.93 -16.22 -6.30
N THR A 39 -34.74 -15.74 -6.06
CA THR A 39 -33.55 -16.57 -5.81
C THR A 39 -33.00 -16.26 -4.44
N PRO A 40 -32.98 -17.22 -3.49
CA PRO A 40 -32.36 -16.99 -2.19
C PRO A 40 -30.85 -16.84 -2.37
N PHE A 41 -30.26 -15.97 -1.57
CA PHE A 41 -28.80 -15.79 -1.50
C PHE A 41 -28.37 -15.57 -0.06
N THR A 42 -27.11 -15.83 0.24
CA THR A 42 -26.48 -15.50 1.51
C THR A 42 -25.47 -14.37 1.26
N LEU A 43 -25.59 -13.27 1.99
CA LEU A 43 -24.63 -12.20 2.02
C LEU A 43 -23.83 -12.28 3.32
N THR A 44 -22.50 -12.28 3.20
CA THR A 44 -21.60 -12.15 4.33
C THR A 44 -20.74 -10.92 4.12
N ALA A 45 -20.74 -10.01 5.08
CA ALA A 45 -19.85 -8.86 5.12
C ALA A 45 -19.00 -8.95 6.38
N SER A 46 -17.71 -8.63 6.25
CA SER A 46 -16.79 -8.60 7.38
C SER A 46 -15.80 -7.44 7.22
N ILE A 47 -15.42 -6.84 8.35
CA ILE A 47 -14.33 -5.88 8.42
C ILE A 47 -13.14 -6.62 9.03
N LEU A 48 -11.99 -6.56 8.35
CA LEU A 48 -10.73 -7.11 8.82
C LEU A 48 -9.73 -5.95 8.97
N GLY A 49 -8.88 -6.01 9.98
CA GLY A 49 -7.84 -5.03 10.17
C GLY A 49 -6.87 -5.45 11.24
N ALA A 50 -5.61 -5.09 11.06
CA ALA A 50 -4.56 -5.34 12.05
C ALA A 50 -3.62 -4.15 12.13
N SER A 51 -3.09 -3.89 13.33
CA SER A 51 -2.00 -2.94 13.54
C SER A 51 -0.67 -3.68 13.70
N VAL A 52 0.40 -2.97 13.38
CA VAL A 52 1.79 -3.39 13.55
C VAL A 52 2.50 -2.37 14.44
N SER A 53 3.27 -2.84 15.41
CA SER A 53 4.05 -1.96 16.30
C SER A 53 5.49 -2.51 16.43
N PRO A 54 6.53 -1.66 16.33
CA PRO A 54 6.49 -0.22 16.05
C PRO A 54 6.02 0.10 14.63
N ASN A 55 5.44 1.31 14.44
CA ASN A 55 5.05 1.83 13.14
C ASN A 55 5.14 3.38 13.14
N PRO A 56 6.09 3.99 12.39
CA PRO A 56 7.16 3.30 11.66
C PRO A 56 8.22 2.66 12.59
N ASP A 57 8.85 1.57 12.13
CA ASP A 57 10.11 1.07 12.69
C ASP A 57 11.26 1.79 12.01
N VAL A 58 11.91 2.70 12.72
CA VAL A 58 12.97 3.55 12.18
C VAL A 58 14.35 3.04 12.61
N ILE A 59 15.22 2.82 11.63
CA ILE A 59 16.63 2.47 11.79
C ILE A 59 17.44 3.67 11.29
N ALA A 60 18.08 4.38 12.21
CA ALA A 60 18.88 5.56 11.87
C ALA A 60 20.06 5.22 10.96
N SER A 61 20.71 4.09 11.17
CA SER A 61 21.81 3.61 10.32
C SER A 61 21.88 2.09 10.34
N ALA A 62 21.94 1.48 9.15
CA ALA A 62 22.21 0.05 8.97
C ALA A 62 23.59 -0.14 8.31
N THR A 63 24.25 -1.27 8.58
CA THR A 63 25.47 -1.67 7.88
C THR A 63 25.12 -2.62 6.75
N ILE A 64 25.73 -2.43 5.56
CA ILE A 64 25.49 -3.26 4.38
C ILE A 64 25.68 -4.75 4.72
N GLY A 65 24.66 -5.55 4.39
CA GLY A 65 24.65 -7.00 4.56
C GLY A 65 24.56 -7.50 6.00
N VAL A 66 24.50 -6.60 6.99
CA VAL A 66 24.37 -6.98 8.41
C VAL A 66 22.89 -6.99 8.80
N PRO A 67 22.35 -8.15 9.24
CA PRO A 67 20.95 -8.22 9.66
C PRO A 67 20.73 -7.48 11.01
N GLU A 68 19.77 -6.57 11.01
CA GLU A 68 19.28 -5.87 12.21
C GLU A 68 18.09 -6.63 12.79
N ALA A 69 18.26 -7.28 13.95
CA ALA A 69 17.19 -8.00 14.62
C ALA A 69 16.07 -7.08 15.09
N ARG A 70 14.82 -7.47 14.88
CA ARG A 70 13.61 -6.74 15.25
C ARG A 70 12.58 -7.67 15.90
N SER A 71 11.62 -7.05 16.55
CA SER A 71 10.45 -7.75 17.10
C SER A 71 9.23 -6.87 16.88
N TYR A 72 8.18 -7.46 16.34
CA TYR A 72 6.94 -6.76 16.03
C TYR A 72 5.79 -7.33 16.83
N THR A 73 5.03 -6.45 17.46
CA THR A 73 3.74 -6.80 18.07
C THR A 73 2.63 -6.43 17.10
N LEU A 74 1.80 -7.41 16.81
CA LEU A 74 0.68 -7.32 15.87
C LEU A 74 -0.61 -7.46 16.66
N THR A 75 -1.63 -6.68 16.30
CA THR A 75 -2.93 -6.75 16.98
C THR A 75 -4.04 -6.83 15.94
N ASN A 76 -4.88 -7.85 16.03
CA ASN A 76 -6.11 -7.90 15.24
C ASN A 76 -7.14 -6.94 15.84
N LEU A 77 -7.57 -5.95 15.05
CA LEU A 77 -8.44 -4.86 15.52
C LEU A 77 -9.94 -5.18 15.39
N PHE A 78 -10.31 -6.09 14.47
CA PHE A 78 -11.71 -6.35 14.10
C PHE A 78 -12.05 -7.83 14.08
N GLY A 79 -12.69 -8.31 13.02
CA GLY A 79 -13.12 -9.70 12.89
C GLY A 79 -11.99 -10.72 12.92
N ALA A 80 -12.25 -11.92 13.42
CA ALA A 80 -11.28 -13.00 13.42
C ALA A 80 -10.91 -13.41 11.98
N PHE A 81 -9.62 -13.70 11.72
CA PHE A 81 -9.14 -14.23 10.46
C PHE A 81 -8.01 -15.23 10.67
N THR A 82 -7.80 -16.11 9.71
CA THR A 82 -6.58 -16.92 9.63
C THR A 82 -5.55 -16.17 8.81
N GLY A 83 -4.33 -16.01 9.32
CA GLY A 83 -3.31 -15.24 8.62
C GLY A 83 -1.98 -15.21 9.35
N ARG A 84 -1.04 -14.46 8.75
CA ARG A 84 0.33 -14.29 9.24
C ARG A 84 0.90 -12.92 8.92
N ALA A 85 2.00 -12.59 9.59
CA ALA A 85 2.88 -11.50 9.18
C ALA A 85 3.82 -11.94 8.05
N VAL A 86 4.14 -11.00 7.16
CA VAL A 86 5.14 -11.14 6.10
C VAL A 86 5.94 -9.84 5.96
N GLY A 87 7.24 -9.96 5.71
CA GLY A 87 8.07 -8.81 5.35
C GLY A 87 8.07 -8.58 3.84
N THR A 88 8.47 -7.38 3.43
CA THR A 88 8.61 -7.01 2.01
C THR A 88 10.07 -6.78 1.62
N GLY A 89 10.35 -6.71 0.33
CA GLY A 89 11.60 -6.13 -0.17
C GLY A 89 11.73 -4.67 0.26
N LEU A 90 12.98 -4.19 0.37
CA LEU A 90 13.27 -2.78 0.54
C LEU A 90 13.23 -2.06 -0.81
N GLY A 91 12.84 -0.79 -0.78
CA GLY A 91 12.86 0.10 -1.91
C GLY A 91 13.52 1.43 -1.57
N SER A 92 14.05 2.12 -2.58
CA SER A 92 14.49 3.50 -2.44
C SER A 92 13.28 4.41 -2.45
N ALA A 93 13.07 5.16 -1.38
CA ALA A 93 11.88 5.97 -1.16
C ALA A 93 12.22 7.45 -0.91
N LYS A 94 11.40 8.33 -1.43
CA LYS A 94 11.29 9.72 -0.99
C LYS A 94 10.05 9.87 -0.13
N ARG A 95 10.19 10.54 1.01
CA ARG A 95 9.09 10.90 1.90
C ARG A 95 9.14 12.41 2.12
N ALA A 96 7.99 13.06 2.08
CA ALA A 96 7.89 14.50 2.30
C ALA A 96 6.50 14.85 2.86
N VAL A 97 6.42 16.00 3.52
CA VAL A 97 5.16 16.63 3.95
C VAL A 97 5.14 18.04 3.36
N PRO A 98 4.91 18.18 2.06
CA PRO A 98 4.87 19.47 1.40
C PRO A 98 3.55 20.19 1.64
N THR A 99 3.51 21.47 1.26
CA THR A 99 2.28 22.27 1.17
C THR A 99 1.96 22.50 -0.30
N ILE A 100 0.71 22.32 -0.71
CA ILE A 100 0.23 22.58 -2.06
C ILE A 100 -0.92 23.59 -2.02
N ALA A 101 -0.96 24.49 -3.00
CA ALA A 101 -2.05 25.43 -3.17
C ALA A 101 -3.14 24.90 -4.13
N ASN A 102 -4.31 25.52 -4.08
CA ASN A 102 -5.38 25.23 -5.04
C ASN A 102 -4.90 25.47 -6.48
N LEU A 103 -5.09 24.49 -7.36
CA LEU A 103 -4.65 24.47 -8.76
C LEU A 103 -3.11 24.50 -8.96
N GLU A 104 -2.35 24.20 -7.92
CA GLU A 104 -0.89 24.04 -8.02
C GLU A 104 -0.54 22.60 -8.45
N HIS A 105 0.51 22.48 -9.28
CA HIS A 105 1.09 21.20 -9.67
C HIS A 105 2.48 21.04 -9.05
N GLN A 106 2.72 19.96 -8.33
CA GLN A 106 4.03 19.63 -7.78
C GLN A 106 4.61 18.38 -8.43
N GLN A 107 5.87 18.46 -8.85
CA GLN A 107 6.53 17.37 -9.56
C GLN A 107 7.68 16.78 -8.72
N TYR A 108 7.73 15.46 -8.71
CA TYR A 108 8.75 14.68 -8.01
C TYR A 108 9.48 13.79 -9.02
N PRO A 109 10.69 14.15 -9.43
CA PRO A 109 11.49 13.31 -10.32
C PRO A 109 11.98 12.06 -9.57
N VAL A 110 11.85 10.92 -10.23
CA VAL A 110 12.29 9.61 -9.73
C VAL A 110 13.20 8.98 -10.77
N ASN A 111 14.40 8.57 -10.38
CA ASN A 111 15.27 7.78 -11.25
C ASN A 111 15.23 6.32 -10.81
N VAL A 112 14.43 5.52 -11.51
CA VAL A 112 14.20 4.10 -11.21
C VAL A 112 15.41 3.27 -11.61
N ALA A 113 15.93 2.47 -10.68
CA ALA A 113 17.06 1.58 -10.92
C ALA A 113 16.66 0.37 -11.77
N ALA A 114 17.59 -0.14 -12.58
CA ALA A 114 17.39 -1.37 -13.34
C ALA A 114 17.09 -2.56 -12.41
N GLY A 115 16.16 -3.42 -12.81
CA GLY A 115 15.71 -4.57 -12.03
C GLY A 115 14.71 -4.25 -10.92
N SER A 116 14.16 -3.03 -10.91
CA SER A 116 13.07 -2.69 -10.00
C SER A 116 11.79 -3.45 -10.35
N THR A 117 11.11 -3.95 -9.34
CA THR A 117 9.90 -4.77 -9.51
C THR A 117 8.61 -3.96 -9.40
N SER A 118 8.69 -2.79 -8.76
CA SER A 118 7.56 -1.85 -8.67
C SER A 118 8.05 -0.41 -8.49
N LEU A 119 7.25 0.54 -8.98
CA LEU A 119 7.28 1.94 -8.58
C LEU A 119 5.89 2.27 -8.04
N ARG A 120 5.81 2.68 -6.77
CA ARG A 120 4.57 3.14 -6.15
C ARG A 120 4.72 4.60 -5.74
N ALA A 121 3.68 5.39 -5.98
CA ALA A 121 3.54 6.72 -5.45
C ALA A 121 2.21 6.85 -4.71
N THR A 122 2.20 7.62 -3.62
CA THR A 122 1.00 7.89 -2.82
C THR A 122 1.03 9.32 -2.32
N ASN A 123 -0.15 9.93 -2.20
CA ASN A 123 -0.40 11.12 -1.39
C ASN A 123 -1.62 10.90 -0.51
N GLY A 124 -1.79 11.74 0.50
CA GLY A 124 -2.92 11.67 1.43
C GLY A 124 -2.67 12.42 2.73
N ASN A 125 -3.49 12.16 3.74
CA ASN A 125 -3.40 12.76 5.07
C ASN A 125 -3.33 14.30 5.02
N THR A 126 -4.21 14.90 4.22
CA THR A 126 -4.26 16.35 4.03
C THR A 126 -4.71 17.07 5.30
N SER A 127 -4.10 18.24 5.57
CA SER A 127 -4.54 19.11 6.68
C SER A 127 -5.91 19.77 6.43
N ASP A 128 -6.26 19.98 5.17
CA ASP A 128 -7.62 20.31 4.73
C ASP A 128 -8.31 19.02 4.27
N HIS A 129 -9.14 18.43 5.12
CA HIS A 129 -9.84 17.17 4.82
C HIS A 129 -10.91 17.28 3.71
N ALA A 130 -11.17 18.49 3.21
CA ALA A 130 -12.03 18.72 2.04
C ALA A 130 -11.22 18.92 0.76
N ALA A 131 -9.88 18.83 0.84
CA ALA A 131 -9.02 18.91 -0.33
C ALA A 131 -9.16 17.66 -1.20
N ASP A 132 -9.06 17.88 -2.50
CA ASP A 132 -9.03 16.89 -3.56
C ASP A 132 -7.69 17.03 -4.29
N LEU A 133 -6.83 16.02 -4.14
CA LEU A 133 -5.48 15.98 -4.72
C LEU A 133 -5.37 14.79 -5.67
N ASP A 134 -5.09 15.05 -6.92
CA ASP A 134 -4.88 14.02 -7.93
C ASP A 134 -3.42 13.58 -8.04
N LEU A 135 -3.18 12.32 -8.38
CA LEU A 135 -1.86 11.71 -8.52
C LEU A 135 -1.65 11.13 -9.93
N PHE A 136 -0.57 11.57 -10.59
CA PHE A 136 -0.21 11.09 -11.92
C PHE A 136 1.23 10.60 -11.92
N VAL A 137 1.50 9.48 -12.63
CA VAL A 137 2.85 8.93 -12.80
C VAL A 137 3.18 8.84 -14.28
N PHE A 138 4.28 9.48 -14.67
CA PHE A 138 4.75 9.55 -16.06
C PHE A 138 6.04 8.77 -16.24
N ASN A 139 6.10 7.96 -17.30
CA ASN A 139 7.34 7.36 -17.79
C ASN A 139 8.03 8.34 -18.74
N CYS A 140 9.24 8.77 -18.39
CA CYS A 140 10.06 9.71 -19.16
C CYS A 140 11.33 9.07 -19.71
N THR A 141 11.46 7.73 -19.68
CA THR A 141 12.69 6.99 -20.02
C THR A 141 13.09 7.13 -21.48
N SER A 142 12.14 7.43 -22.36
CA SER A 142 12.40 7.67 -23.80
C SER A 142 12.78 9.12 -24.14
N GLY A 143 12.89 10.00 -23.14
CA GLY A 143 13.08 11.45 -23.32
C GLY A 143 11.79 12.25 -23.51
N THR A 144 10.65 11.57 -23.75
CA THR A 144 9.31 12.16 -23.75
C THR A 144 8.51 11.51 -22.61
N CYS A 145 7.84 12.32 -21.80
CA CYS A 145 7.04 11.81 -20.70
C CYS A 145 5.67 11.36 -21.19
N VAL A 146 5.30 10.12 -20.88
CA VAL A 146 4.00 9.52 -21.23
C VAL A 146 3.32 9.09 -19.93
N LEU A 147 2.03 9.38 -19.78
CA LEU A 147 1.26 8.95 -18.63
C LEU A 147 1.25 7.41 -18.54
N ALA A 148 1.72 6.89 -17.42
CA ALA A 148 1.80 5.45 -17.14
C ALA A 148 0.75 4.99 -16.12
N GLY A 149 0.27 5.89 -15.25
CA GLY A 149 -0.78 5.60 -14.29
C GLY A 149 -1.30 6.86 -13.64
N GLN A 150 -2.52 6.80 -13.15
CA GLN A 150 -3.16 7.89 -12.39
C GLN A 150 -4.11 7.34 -11.34
N SER A 151 -4.34 8.11 -10.30
CA SER A 151 -5.38 7.98 -9.31
C SER A 151 -5.91 9.39 -9.11
N ALA A 152 -7.20 9.61 -9.41
CA ALA A 152 -7.81 10.92 -9.48
C ALA A 152 -9.32 10.74 -9.28
N ASP A 153 -9.72 10.57 -8.04
CA ASP A 153 -11.12 10.50 -7.66
C ASP A 153 -11.52 11.76 -6.85
N GLY A 154 -12.48 11.73 -6.00
CA GLY A 154 -12.98 12.94 -5.33
C GLY A 154 -12.43 13.15 -3.93
N ASP A 155 -11.25 12.58 -3.62
CA ASP A 155 -10.55 12.78 -2.34
C ASP A 155 -9.03 12.98 -2.53
N SER A 156 -8.26 12.92 -1.45
CA SER A 156 -6.80 13.13 -1.51
C SER A 156 -5.99 11.87 -1.21
N GLU A 157 -6.63 10.72 -1.00
CA GLU A 157 -5.99 9.47 -0.60
C GLU A 157 -5.64 8.65 -1.85
N GLU A 158 -4.63 9.12 -2.61
CA GLU A 158 -4.32 8.57 -3.92
C GLU A 158 -3.15 7.59 -3.90
N SER A 159 -3.22 6.59 -4.77
CA SER A 159 -2.16 5.57 -4.91
C SER A 159 -2.05 5.05 -6.32
N VAL A 160 -0.85 5.13 -6.89
CA VAL A 160 -0.50 4.54 -8.19
C VAL A 160 0.63 3.54 -8.01
N THR A 161 0.49 2.35 -8.60
CA THR A 161 1.54 1.33 -8.63
C THR A 161 1.81 0.88 -10.07
N ILE A 162 3.05 1.01 -10.50
CA ILE A 162 3.56 0.52 -11.78
C ILE A 162 4.36 -0.75 -11.51
N ALA A 163 3.93 -1.86 -12.08
CA ALA A 163 4.65 -3.14 -11.99
C ALA A 163 5.78 -3.18 -13.01
N ASN A 164 6.96 -3.67 -12.59
CA ASN A 164 8.15 -3.81 -13.44
C ASN A 164 8.45 -2.54 -14.25
N PRO A 165 8.67 -1.39 -13.58
CA PRO A 165 8.93 -0.13 -14.28
C PRO A 165 10.23 -0.19 -15.05
N ASP A 166 10.29 0.48 -16.21
CA ASP A 166 11.52 0.67 -16.96
C ASP A 166 12.55 1.42 -16.10
N ALA A 167 13.83 1.07 -16.28
CA ALA A 167 14.92 1.80 -15.65
C ALA A 167 15.09 3.19 -16.27
N GLY A 168 15.31 4.22 -15.45
CA GLY A 168 15.54 5.57 -15.90
C GLY A 168 14.59 6.60 -15.31
N ALA A 169 14.34 7.70 -16.03
CA ALA A 169 13.62 8.86 -15.55
C ALA A 169 12.10 8.66 -15.52
N TRP A 170 11.51 8.98 -14.40
CA TRP A 170 10.08 9.04 -14.15
C TRP A 170 9.74 10.35 -13.47
N VAL A 171 8.49 10.77 -13.56
CA VAL A 171 7.97 11.93 -12.86
C VAL A 171 6.65 11.54 -12.20
N VAL A 172 6.55 11.81 -10.90
CA VAL A 172 5.27 11.81 -10.18
C VAL A 172 4.80 13.25 -10.09
N LEU A 173 3.54 13.49 -10.43
CA LEU A 173 2.90 14.79 -10.33
C LEU A 173 1.73 14.68 -9.35
N VAL A 174 1.69 15.57 -8.39
CA VAL A 174 0.54 15.81 -7.51
C VAL A 174 -0.13 17.10 -7.95
N ASP A 175 -1.41 17.03 -8.23
CA ASP A 175 -2.25 18.17 -8.63
C ASP A 175 -3.17 18.55 -7.47
N GLY A 176 -3.11 19.80 -7.04
CA GLY A 176 -4.06 20.39 -6.10
C GLY A 176 -5.37 20.71 -6.80
N PHE A 177 -6.10 19.68 -7.27
CA PHE A 177 -7.30 19.83 -8.10
C PHE A 177 -8.35 20.75 -7.44
N ALA A 178 -8.63 20.53 -6.16
CA ALA A 178 -9.49 21.42 -5.37
C ALA A 178 -9.00 21.49 -3.92
N VAL A 179 -8.55 22.66 -3.48
CA VAL A 179 -8.11 22.91 -2.11
C VAL A 179 -8.92 24.06 -1.52
N PRO A 180 -10.11 23.81 -0.92
CA PRO A 180 -11.03 24.84 -0.45
C PRO A 180 -10.43 25.79 0.59
N ALA A 181 -9.51 25.35 1.43
CA ALA A 181 -8.79 26.21 2.38
C ALA A 181 -7.72 27.10 1.72
N GLY A 182 -7.53 27.00 0.39
CA GLY A 182 -6.52 27.72 -0.37
C GLY A 182 -5.17 27.01 -0.41
N THR A 183 -4.74 26.39 0.68
CA THR A 183 -3.53 25.55 0.78
C THR A 183 -3.78 24.39 1.72
N THR A 184 -3.10 23.26 1.49
CA THR A 184 -3.07 22.09 2.40
C THR A 184 -1.68 21.50 2.47
N THR A 185 -1.30 20.94 3.63
CA THR A 185 -0.18 20.01 3.70
C THR A 185 -0.67 18.61 3.37
N TYR A 186 0.21 17.75 2.87
CA TYR A 186 -0.12 16.36 2.58
C TYR A 186 1.11 15.47 2.77
N ASP A 187 0.89 14.19 3.06
CA ASP A 187 1.95 13.20 3.06
C ASP A 187 2.21 12.74 1.62
N TYR A 188 3.46 12.78 1.21
CA TYR A 188 3.92 12.27 -0.09
C TYR A 188 4.93 11.16 0.10
N VAL A 189 4.74 10.05 -0.62
CA VAL A 189 5.72 8.96 -0.68
C VAL A 189 5.82 8.46 -2.11
N ASP A 190 7.05 8.36 -2.64
CA ASP A 190 7.34 7.49 -3.78
C ASP A 190 8.38 6.45 -3.38
N VAL A 191 8.26 5.23 -3.89
CA VAL A 191 9.18 4.14 -3.62
C VAL A 191 9.30 3.22 -4.84
N PHE A 192 10.51 2.92 -5.26
CA PHE A 192 10.76 1.83 -6.20
C PHE A 192 11.46 0.69 -5.47
N THR A 193 10.86 -0.50 -5.54
CA THR A 193 11.35 -1.72 -4.89
C THR A 193 12.32 -2.45 -5.79
N ASN A 194 13.48 -2.81 -5.22
CA ASN A 194 14.50 -3.55 -5.93
C ASN A 194 15.20 -4.51 -4.96
N ALA A 195 15.38 -5.77 -5.36
CA ALA A 195 16.03 -6.79 -4.52
C ALA A 195 17.46 -6.42 -4.11
N ALA A 196 18.13 -5.55 -4.89
CA ALA A 196 19.46 -5.06 -4.55
C ALA A 196 19.50 -4.23 -3.27
N PHE A 197 18.38 -3.65 -2.81
CA PHE A 197 18.34 -2.88 -1.57
C PHE A 197 18.23 -3.75 -0.32
N GLY A 198 17.84 -5.03 -0.45
CA GLY A 198 17.64 -5.94 0.68
C GLY A 198 16.17 -6.17 1.00
N SER A 199 15.90 -6.56 2.25
CA SER A 199 14.55 -6.98 2.64
C SER A 199 14.27 -6.82 4.13
N VAL A 200 12.98 -6.73 4.44
CA VAL A 200 12.39 -7.01 5.75
C VAL A 200 11.99 -8.48 5.76
N SER A 201 12.42 -9.22 6.76
CA SER A 201 12.06 -10.63 6.97
C SER A 201 11.32 -10.76 8.30
N VAL A 202 10.23 -11.52 8.33
CA VAL A 202 9.51 -11.90 9.55
C VAL A 202 9.23 -13.40 9.52
N THR A 203 9.34 -14.05 10.69
CA THR A 203 8.99 -15.46 10.84
C THR A 203 7.66 -15.56 11.57
N ASP A 204 6.62 -15.95 10.84
CA ASP A 204 5.27 -16.16 11.36
C ASP A 204 4.56 -17.25 10.56
N ALA A 205 3.72 -18.03 11.24
CA ALA A 205 2.92 -19.07 10.62
C ALA A 205 1.46 -18.66 10.51
N ASN A 206 0.74 -19.15 9.49
CA ASN A 206 -0.70 -19.00 9.45
C ASN A 206 -1.34 -19.58 10.71
N ALA A 207 -2.10 -18.74 11.39
CA ALA A 207 -2.85 -19.14 12.58
C ALA A 207 -4.15 -18.34 12.67
N LEU A 208 -5.13 -18.86 13.41
CA LEU A 208 -6.33 -18.10 13.75
C LEU A 208 -5.94 -16.92 14.65
N ARG A 209 -6.27 -15.72 14.19
CA ARG A 209 -6.11 -14.46 14.92
C ARG A 209 -7.49 -14.02 15.40
N SER A 210 -7.79 -14.27 16.66
CA SER A 210 -9.09 -13.88 17.24
C SER A 210 -9.22 -12.36 17.30
N ALA A 211 -10.44 -11.85 17.26
CA ALA A 211 -10.71 -10.42 17.42
C ALA A 211 -10.06 -9.87 18.70
N GLY A 212 -9.35 -8.76 18.61
CA GLY A 212 -8.64 -8.12 19.72
C GLY A 212 -7.37 -8.85 20.18
N SER A 213 -6.98 -9.98 19.58
CA SER A 213 -5.78 -10.70 20.00
C SER A 213 -4.51 -10.01 19.49
N SER A 214 -3.45 -10.08 20.31
CA SER A 214 -2.12 -9.64 19.94
C SER A 214 -1.15 -10.82 19.92
N TRP A 215 -0.15 -10.75 19.04
CA TRP A 215 0.94 -11.72 18.97
C TRP A 215 2.24 -11.04 18.56
N THR A 216 3.36 -11.63 18.95
CA THR A 216 4.69 -11.09 18.66
C THR A 216 5.42 -11.99 17.69
N VAL A 217 6.12 -11.40 16.74
CA VAL A 217 6.92 -12.12 15.74
C VAL A 217 8.36 -11.58 15.71
N PRO A 218 9.37 -12.45 15.60
CA PRO A 218 10.73 -12.02 15.32
C PRO A 218 10.85 -11.55 13.88
N GLY A 219 11.63 -10.51 13.67
CA GLY A 219 11.96 -9.97 12.36
C GLY A 219 13.44 -9.65 12.21
N SER A 220 13.85 -9.40 11.00
CA SER A 220 15.19 -8.95 10.64
C SER A 220 15.12 -8.04 9.44
N ILE A 221 15.91 -6.98 9.44
CA ILE A 221 16.04 -6.04 8.34
C ILE A 221 17.47 -6.12 7.85
N THR A 222 17.66 -6.39 6.56
CA THR A 222 18.99 -6.42 5.94
C THR A 222 19.02 -5.44 4.79
N ALA A 223 19.81 -4.38 4.93
CA ALA A 223 20.09 -3.43 3.87
C ALA A 223 21.32 -3.92 3.09
N ASN A 224 21.19 -4.13 1.78
CA ASN A 224 22.28 -4.62 0.93
C ASN A 224 22.93 -3.51 0.09
N ALA A 225 22.28 -2.37 -0.04
CA ALA A 225 22.79 -1.19 -0.72
C ALA A 225 22.18 0.08 -0.14
N ALA A 226 22.89 1.20 -0.27
CA ALA A 226 22.34 2.50 0.07
C ALA A 226 21.27 2.92 -0.95
N PRO A 227 20.23 3.69 -0.51
CA PRO A 227 19.29 4.30 -1.44
C PRO A 227 19.99 5.39 -2.28
N ALA A 228 19.32 5.89 -3.31
CA ALA A 228 19.79 7.07 -4.03
C ALA A 228 19.91 8.29 -3.10
N ALA A 229 20.76 9.26 -3.48
CA ALA A 229 20.98 10.45 -2.66
C ALA A 229 19.68 11.20 -2.34
N GLY A 230 19.53 11.60 -1.06
CA GLY A 230 18.33 12.27 -0.57
C GLY A 230 17.09 11.38 -0.40
N ARG A 231 17.26 10.06 -0.45
CA ARG A 231 16.22 9.06 -0.26
C ARG A 231 16.56 8.15 0.92
N VAL A 232 15.56 7.40 1.39
CA VAL A 232 15.70 6.39 2.47
C VAL A 232 15.36 5.02 1.90
N LEU A 233 15.67 3.94 2.64
CA LEU A 233 15.09 2.65 2.32
C LEU A 233 13.76 2.50 3.06
N LEU A 234 12.76 2.03 2.33
CA LEU A 234 11.41 1.77 2.84
C LEU A 234 10.99 0.34 2.52
N GLY A 235 10.52 -0.36 3.54
CA GLY A 235 9.86 -1.64 3.44
C GLY A 235 8.68 -1.70 4.39
N ASN A 236 8.03 -2.85 4.49
CA ASN A 236 6.87 -3.03 5.36
C ASN A 236 6.89 -4.39 6.06
N VAL A 237 6.31 -4.42 7.24
CA VAL A 237 5.74 -5.64 7.84
C VAL A 237 4.25 -5.61 7.55
N GLN A 238 3.75 -6.62 6.88
CA GLN A 238 2.35 -6.73 6.47
C GLN A 238 1.68 -7.88 7.20
N VAL A 239 0.43 -7.70 7.59
CA VAL A 239 -0.44 -8.77 8.06
C VAL A 239 -1.34 -9.18 6.91
N ARG A 240 -1.32 -10.46 6.54
CA ARG A 240 -2.10 -10.99 5.43
C ARG A 240 -2.91 -12.20 5.87
N THR A 241 -4.11 -12.35 5.32
CA THR A 241 -4.91 -13.56 5.50
C THR A 241 -4.25 -14.75 4.81
N ASP A 242 -4.73 -15.96 5.07
CA ASP A 242 -4.34 -17.18 4.37
C ASP A 242 -4.65 -17.14 2.87
N THR A 243 -5.63 -16.34 2.47
CA THR A 243 -5.96 -16.03 1.06
C THR A 243 -5.17 -14.82 0.50
N ASN A 244 -4.14 -14.36 1.22
CA ASN A 244 -3.23 -13.28 0.84
C ASN A 244 -3.85 -11.88 0.77
N VAL A 245 -5.00 -11.64 1.41
CA VAL A 245 -5.57 -10.31 1.54
C VAL A 245 -4.77 -9.51 2.58
N LEU A 246 -4.36 -8.29 2.24
CA LEU A 246 -3.70 -7.37 3.16
C LEU A 246 -4.72 -6.84 4.17
N VAL A 247 -4.47 -7.03 5.46
CA VAL A 247 -5.34 -6.57 6.57
C VAL A 247 -4.66 -5.59 7.51
N GLY A 248 -3.38 -5.36 7.35
CA GLY A 248 -2.62 -4.37 8.11
C GLY A 248 -1.18 -4.26 7.64
N SER A 249 -0.56 -3.10 7.88
CA SER A 249 0.83 -2.84 7.51
C SER A 249 1.49 -1.89 8.50
N GLY A 250 2.79 -2.06 8.71
CA GLY A 250 3.66 -1.11 9.41
C GLY A 250 4.88 -0.82 8.56
N ASP A 251 5.26 0.45 8.49
CA ASP A 251 6.42 0.91 7.74
C ASP A 251 7.71 0.57 8.47
N VAL A 252 8.73 0.19 7.70
CA VAL A 252 10.12 0.03 8.11
C VAL A 252 10.96 1.03 7.32
N VAL A 253 11.64 1.92 8.01
CA VAL A 253 12.45 2.99 7.41
C VAL A 253 13.90 2.82 7.82
N VAL A 254 14.82 2.75 6.85
CA VAL A 254 16.26 2.82 7.09
C VAL A 254 16.74 4.17 6.56
N GLU A 255 17.13 5.07 7.46
CA GLU A 255 17.46 6.46 7.13
C GLU A 255 18.83 6.58 6.44
N SER A 256 19.79 5.76 6.85
CA SER A 256 21.12 5.71 6.24
C SER A 256 21.65 4.29 6.18
N VAL A 257 22.54 4.05 5.23
CA VAL A 257 23.24 2.77 5.07
C VAL A 257 24.74 3.03 4.94
N THR A 258 25.54 2.36 5.77
CA THR A 258 27.00 2.47 5.80
C THR A 258 27.65 1.19 5.28
N PRO A 259 28.84 1.28 4.69
CA PRO A 259 29.64 0.11 4.27
C PRO A 259 29.92 -0.87 5.40
#